data_8a42035260ba041dd635379e05cee127
#
_entry.id   8a42035260ba041dd635379e05cee127
#
_cell.length_a   1.000
_cell.length_b   1.000
_cell.length_c   1.000
_cell.angle_alpha   90.00
_cell.angle_beta   90.00
_cell.angle_gamma   90.00
#
_symmetry.space_group_name_H-M   'P 1'
#
loop_
_entity.id
_entity.type
_entity.pdbx_description
1 polymer ?
#
loop_
_entity_poly.entity_id
_entity_poly.type
_entity_poly.pdbx_seq_one_letter_code
_entity_poly.pdbx_strand_id
1 'polypeptide(L)'
;RGRRGSFWRIPVYSNTKLALTLFTLDLASRVKDRGIVVNAADPGIVSTDIITMHMWFDPLTDIFFRPFIRTPLQGAATAIHLLLDEDAGKRTGTLNANSHARPLSDKYVRHVQMGELWERTEGIVEKWL
;
A
#
# COMPACT_ATOMS: atom_id res chain seq x y z
N ARG A 1 -23.28 -7.35 -28.37
CA ARG A 1 -23.30 -6.08 -27.59
C ARG A 1 -22.96 -6.43 -26.15
N GLY A 2 -21.64 -6.51 -25.83
CA GLY A 2 -21.17 -6.80 -24.49
C GLY A 2 -21.59 -5.69 -23.54
N ARG A 3 -22.29 -6.03 -22.47
CA ARG A 3 -22.43 -5.18 -21.29
C ARG A 3 -21.01 -4.81 -20.84
N ARG A 4 -20.64 -3.54 -20.92
CA ARG A 4 -19.49 -3.01 -20.21
C ARG A 4 -19.73 -3.31 -18.74
N GLY A 5 -19.03 -4.31 -18.22
CA GLY A 5 -19.19 -4.78 -16.85
C GLY A 5 -18.99 -3.61 -15.88
N SER A 6 -19.84 -3.58 -14.88
CA SER A 6 -19.66 -2.71 -13.73
C SER A 6 -18.22 -2.86 -13.25
N PHE A 7 -17.45 -1.80 -13.35
CA PHE A 7 -16.04 -1.79 -12.94
C PHE A 7 -16.03 -1.92 -11.42
N TRP A 8 -15.65 -3.08 -10.94
CA TRP A 8 -15.59 -3.38 -9.50
C TRP A 8 -14.40 -2.63 -8.90
N ARG A 9 -14.64 -1.41 -8.44
CA ARG A 9 -13.60 -0.51 -7.91
C ARG A 9 -12.83 -1.14 -6.74
N ILE A 10 -13.54 -1.77 -5.81
CA ILE A 10 -12.92 -2.36 -4.60
C ILE A 10 -11.95 -3.50 -4.93
N PRO A 11 -12.31 -4.53 -5.72
CA PRO A 11 -11.37 -5.58 -6.11
C PRO A 11 -10.16 -5.06 -6.88
N VAL A 12 -10.36 -4.12 -7.80
CA VAL A 12 -9.24 -3.51 -8.55
C VAL A 12 -8.31 -2.76 -7.61
N TYR A 13 -8.85 -1.94 -6.73
CA TYR A 13 -8.06 -1.23 -5.71
C TYR A 13 -7.28 -2.20 -4.81
N SER A 14 -7.93 -3.25 -4.31
CA SER A 14 -7.29 -4.26 -3.46
C SER A 14 -6.16 -4.98 -4.20
N ASN A 15 -6.35 -5.33 -5.46
CA ASN A 15 -5.32 -5.97 -6.28
C ASN A 15 -4.13 -5.04 -6.54
N THR A 16 -4.36 -3.74 -6.78
CA THR A 16 -3.26 -2.78 -6.96
C THR A 16 -2.46 -2.58 -5.66
N LYS A 17 -3.12 -2.58 -4.50
CA LYS A 17 -2.43 -2.49 -3.20
C LYS A 17 -1.67 -3.78 -2.87
N LEU A 18 -2.22 -4.95 -3.22
CA LEU A 18 -1.51 -6.21 -3.10
C LEU A 18 -0.25 -6.20 -3.99
N ALA A 19 -0.39 -5.82 -5.27
CA ALA A 19 0.75 -5.74 -6.19
C ALA A 19 1.85 -4.80 -5.65
N LEU A 20 1.48 -3.63 -5.11
CA LEU A 20 2.44 -2.71 -4.49
C LEU A 20 3.14 -3.33 -3.28
N THR A 21 2.43 -4.09 -2.44
CA THR A 21 3.03 -4.79 -1.30
C THR A 21 4.02 -5.86 -1.76
N LEU A 22 3.64 -6.69 -2.74
CA LEU A 22 4.50 -7.72 -3.31
C LEU A 22 5.75 -7.12 -3.97
N PHE A 23 5.58 -6.03 -4.72
CA PHE A 23 6.70 -5.29 -5.32
C PHE A 23 7.65 -4.74 -4.25
N THR A 24 7.13 -4.19 -3.15
CA THR A 24 7.95 -3.70 -2.02
C THR A 24 8.78 -4.82 -1.41
N LEU A 25 8.19 -5.99 -1.19
CA LEU A 25 8.89 -7.15 -0.61
C LEU A 25 9.98 -7.68 -1.56
N ASP A 26 9.70 -7.78 -2.84
CA ASP A 26 10.67 -8.23 -3.84
C ASP A 26 11.82 -7.22 -3.99
N LEU A 27 11.50 -5.94 -4.10
CA LEU A 27 12.51 -4.88 -4.15
C LEU A 27 13.42 -4.90 -2.91
N ALA A 28 12.83 -5.01 -1.71
CA ALA A 28 13.58 -5.11 -0.47
C ALA A 28 14.58 -6.28 -0.49
N SER A 29 14.17 -7.44 -1.01
CA SER A 29 15.05 -8.61 -1.17
C SER A 29 16.19 -8.35 -2.15
N ARG A 30 15.90 -7.71 -3.28
CA ARG A 30 16.88 -7.45 -4.36
C ARG A 30 17.96 -6.44 -4.00
N VAL A 31 17.62 -5.47 -3.14
CA VAL A 31 18.56 -4.40 -2.77
C VAL A 31 19.15 -4.55 -1.37
N LYS A 32 18.86 -5.66 -0.68
CA LYS A 32 19.28 -5.91 0.70
C LYS A 32 20.79 -5.77 0.88
N ASP A 33 21.57 -6.34 -0.03
CA ASP A 33 23.03 -6.34 0.05
C ASP A 33 23.65 -4.98 -0.31
N ARG A 34 22.84 -4.03 -0.77
CA ARG A 34 23.24 -2.67 -1.12
C ARG A 34 23.04 -1.68 0.03
N GLY A 35 22.60 -2.15 1.20
CA GLY A 35 22.32 -1.30 2.35
C GLY A 35 21.09 -0.38 2.17
N ILE A 36 20.20 -0.72 1.22
CA ILE A 36 19.00 0.06 0.95
C ILE A 36 17.83 -0.55 1.71
N VAL A 37 17.13 0.28 2.48
CA VAL A 37 15.96 -0.10 3.26
C VAL A 37 14.69 0.21 2.45
N VAL A 38 13.83 -0.79 2.27
CA VAL A 38 12.57 -0.67 1.52
C VAL A 38 11.44 -1.20 2.38
N ASN A 39 10.49 -0.35 2.73
CA ASN A 39 9.33 -0.69 3.55
C ASN A 39 8.04 -0.10 2.97
N ALA A 40 6.92 -0.72 3.27
CA ALA A 40 5.60 -0.19 2.94
C ALA A 40 4.96 0.46 4.17
N ALA A 41 4.34 1.64 3.98
CA ALA A 41 3.54 2.32 4.99
C ALA A 41 2.06 2.24 4.62
N ASP A 42 1.24 1.74 5.55
CA ASP A 42 -0.21 1.77 5.46
C ASP A 42 -0.73 3.00 6.25
N PRO A 43 -1.25 4.02 5.59
CA PRO A 43 -1.78 5.21 6.26
C PRO A 43 -3.13 4.95 6.95
N GLY A 44 -3.76 3.80 6.72
CA GLY A 44 -5.15 3.56 7.08
C GLY A 44 -6.13 4.34 6.21
N ILE A 45 -7.35 4.53 6.71
CA ILE A 45 -8.38 5.34 6.04
C ILE A 45 -8.15 6.81 6.41
N VAL A 46 -7.66 7.60 5.46
CA VAL A 46 -7.37 9.03 5.66
C VAL A 46 -8.44 9.87 4.98
N SER A 47 -8.90 10.92 5.67
CA SER A 47 -9.79 11.92 5.09
C SER A 47 -9.04 12.71 4.02
N THR A 48 -9.28 12.36 2.77
CA THR A 48 -8.78 13.07 1.60
C THR A 48 -9.93 13.26 0.62
N ASP A 49 -9.82 14.25 -0.27
CA ASP A 49 -10.83 14.51 -1.30
C ASP A 49 -11.10 13.32 -2.24
N ILE A 50 -10.23 12.32 -2.22
CA ILE A 50 -10.40 11.06 -2.97
C ILE A 50 -11.59 10.23 -2.44
N ILE A 51 -11.99 10.40 -1.16
CA ILE A 51 -13.06 9.63 -0.53
C ILE A 51 -14.41 10.35 -0.63
N THR A 52 -14.47 11.59 -1.10
CA THR A 52 -15.74 12.26 -1.40
C THR A 52 -16.47 11.54 -2.53
N MET A 53 -17.13 10.45 -2.17
CA MET A 53 -18.19 9.89 -3.00
C MET A 53 -19.39 10.80 -2.80
N HIS A 54 -19.68 11.65 -3.78
CA HIS A 54 -20.89 12.49 -3.81
C HIS A 54 -22.14 11.58 -3.87
N MET A 55 -22.45 10.91 -2.75
CA MET A 55 -23.64 10.09 -2.63
C MET A 55 -24.61 10.77 -1.67
N TRP A 56 -25.89 10.69 -1.96
CA TRP A 56 -26.95 11.36 -1.19
C TRP A 56 -27.05 10.96 0.31
N PHE A 57 -26.37 9.87 0.71
CA PHE A 57 -26.27 9.39 2.10
C PHE A 57 -24.92 9.76 2.77
N ASP A 58 -24.11 10.60 2.16
CA ASP A 58 -22.82 11.08 2.72
C ASP A 58 -22.95 11.61 4.16
N PRO A 59 -24.01 12.36 4.57
CA PRO A 59 -24.11 12.85 5.95
C PRO A 59 -24.20 11.76 7.03
N LEU A 60 -24.90 10.64 6.71
CA LEU A 60 -25.00 9.49 7.61
C LEU A 60 -23.69 8.70 7.66
N THR A 61 -23.04 8.55 6.52
CA THR A 61 -21.75 7.90 6.41
C THR A 61 -20.69 8.68 7.19
N ASP A 62 -20.70 10.00 7.13
CA ASP A 62 -19.79 10.86 7.88
C ASP A 62 -19.94 10.67 9.41
N ILE A 63 -21.16 10.60 9.92
CA ILE A 63 -21.41 10.44 11.37
C ILE A 63 -20.89 9.09 11.88
N PHE A 64 -21.13 8.01 11.14
CA PHE A 64 -20.77 6.65 11.58
C PHE A 64 -19.29 6.30 11.31
N PHE A 65 -18.66 6.83 10.25
CA PHE A 65 -17.30 6.47 9.87
C PHE A 65 -16.25 7.51 10.29
N ARG A 66 -16.65 8.75 10.63
CA ARG A 66 -15.73 9.79 11.09
C ARG A 66 -14.76 9.37 12.20
N PRO A 67 -15.16 8.61 13.22
CA PRO A 67 -14.23 8.18 14.27
C PRO A 67 -13.16 7.22 13.77
N PHE A 68 -13.36 6.59 12.60
CA PHE A 68 -12.40 5.67 11.99
C PHE A 68 -11.52 6.33 10.90
N ILE A 69 -11.85 7.57 10.53
CA ILE A 69 -11.14 8.32 9.50
C ILE A 69 -10.03 9.14 10.15
N ARG A 70 -8.80 8.93 9.68
CA ARG A 70 -7.62 9.64 10.18
C ARG A 70 -7.47 11.01 9.54
N THR A 71 -6.88 11.94 10.29
CA THR A 71 -6.41 13.18 9.70
C THR A 71 -5.21 12.93 8.77
N PRO A 72 -4.90 13.81 7.83
CA PRO A 72 -3.70 13.69 6.99
C PRO A 72 -2.41 13.52 7.80
N LEU A 73 -2.26 14.23 8.91
CA LEU A 73 -1.11 14.10 9.80
C LEU A 73 -1.03 12.70 10.44
N GLN A 74 -2.14 12.16 10.90
CA GLN A 74 -2.21 10.79 11.43
C GLN A 74 -1.93 9.75 10.34
N GLY A 75 -2.35 9.99 9.10
CA GLY A 75 -2.05 9.13 7.95
C GLY A 75 -0.56 9.13 7.62
N ALA A 76 0.11 10.29 7.72
CA ALA A 76 1.54 10.43 7.46
C ALA A 76 2.43 9.86 8.58
N ALA A 77 1.91 9.71 9.80
CA ALA A 77 2.71 9.34 10.97
C ALA A 77 3.53 8.05 10.79
N THR A 78 2.97 7.03 10.11
CA THR A 78 3.71 5.77 9.84
C THR A 78 4.88 5.98 8.88
N ALA A 79 4.71 6.79 7.85
CA ALA A 79 5.79 7.10 6.91
C ALA A 79 6.89 7.94 7.58
N ILE A 80 6.51 8.93 8.39
CA ILE A 80 7.43 9.76 9.17
C ILE A 80 8.23 8.89 10.16
N HIS A 81 7.58 7.98 10.87
CA HIS A 81 8.24 7.04 11.76
C HIS A 81 9.28 6.18 11.02
N LEU A 82 8.93 5.64 9.85
CA LEU A 82 9.86 4.83 9.05
C LEU A 82 11.09 5.61 8.56
N LEU A 83 10.97 6.93 8.41
CA LEU A 83 12.07 7.80 7.96
C LEU A 83 12.96 8.28 9.10
N LEU A 84 12.43 8.43 10.31
CA LEU A 84 13.12 9.09 11.42
C LEU A 84 13.54 8.14 12.55
N ASP A 85 12.90 6.99 12.69
CA ASP A 85 13.20 6.03 13.75
C ASP A 85 14.36 5.12 13.33
N GLU A 86 15.40 5.08 14.17
CA GLU A 86 16.63 4.32 13.90
C GLU A 86 16.37 2.81 13.80
N ASP A 87 15.49 2.26 14.61
CA ASP A 87 15.18 0.83 14.61
C ASP A 87 14.31 0.44 13.41
N ALA A 88 13.42 1.31 12.97
CA ALA A 88 12.69 1.14 11.73
C ALA A 88 13.64 1.18 10.51
N GLY A 89 14.65 2.05 10.54
CA GLY A 89 15.70 2.17 9.52
C GLY A 89 16.60 0.93 9.38
N LYS A 90 16.65 0.05 10.37
CA LYS A 90 17.41 -1.22 10.32
C LYS A 90 16.62 -2.39 9.73
N ARG A 91 15.31 -2.24 9.54
CA ARG A 91 14.42 -3.29 9.05
C ARG A 91 13.99 -3.01 7.61
N THR A 92 14.09 -3.99 6.74
CA THR A 92 13.66 -3.91 5.34
C THR A 92 12.62 -4.98 5.02
N GLY A 93 11.80 -4.79 4.01
CA GLY A 93 10.78 -5.74 3.58
C GLY A 93 9.60 -5.85 4.54
N THR A 94 9.22 -4.78 5.22
CA THR A 94 8.11 -4.79 6.17
C THR A 94 6.93 -3.95 5.68
N LEU A 95 5.71 -4.39 6.04
CA LEU A 95 4.50 -3.59 5.96
C LEU A 95 4.25 -2.97 7.34
N ASN A 96 4.11 -1.67 7.41
CA ASN A 96 3.94 -0.96 8.67
C ASN A 96 2.60 -0.22 8.70
N ALA A 97 1.90 -0.34 9.82
CA ALA A 97 0.67 0.39 10.09
C ALA A 97 0.69 0.89 11.54
N ASN A 98 0.24 2.11 11.80
CA ASN A 98 0.27 2.75 13.13
C ASN A 98 1.69 2.79 13.71
N SER A 99 2.70 3.05 12.89
CA SER A 99 4.11 3.07 13.28
C SER A 99 4.66 1.73 13.83
N HIS A 100 4.01 0.62 13.50
CA HIS A 100 4.44 -0.72 13.90
C HIS A 100 4.47 -1.65 12.69
N ALA A 101 5.48 -2.54 12.65
CA ALA A 101 5.55 -3.59 11.66
C ALA A 101 4.38 -4.58 11.84
N ARG A 102 3.70 -4.90 10.75
CA ARG A 102 2.64 -5.90 10.70
C ARG A 102 3.22 -7.24 10.27
N PRO A 103 2.90 -8.34 10.97
CA PRO A 103 3.29 -9.65 10.51
C PRO A 103 2.58 -9.95 9.18
N LEU A 104 3.35 -10.34 8.18
CA LEU A 104 2.84 -10.85 6.92
C LEU A 104 2.90 -12.37 6.95
N SER A 105 1.82 -13.02 6.52
CA SER A 105 1.82 -14.48 6.38
C SER A 105 2.75 -14.91 5.23
N ASP A 106 3.25 -16.15 5.30
CA ASP A 106 4.11 -16.74 4.25
C ASP A 106 3.51 -16.67 2.85
N LYS A 107 2.18 -16.68 2.77
CA LYS A 107 1.43 -16.49 1.52
C LYS A 107 1.83 -15.21 0.78
N TYR A 108 2.14 -14.13 1.48
CA TYR A 108 2.56 -12.87 0.87
C TYR A 108 4.07 -12.84 0.65
N VAL A 109 4.85 -13.31 1.62
CA VAL A 109 6.32 -13.29 1.58
C VAL A 109 6.87 -14.19 0.48
N ARG A 110 6.15 -15.28 0.15
CA ARG A 110 6.53 -16.27 -0.89
C ARG A 110 5.49 -16.35 -2.00
N HIS A 111 4.89 -15.22 -2.36
CA HIS A 111 3.82 -15.22 -3.36
C HIS A 111 4.36 -15.64 -4.73
N VAL A 112 3.71 -16.62 -5.36
CA VAL A 112 4.16 -17.23 -6.63
C VAL A 112 4.25 -16.23 -7.80
N GLN A 113 3.46 -15.17 -7.78
CA GLN A 113 3.44 -14.16 -8.83
C GLN A 113 4.42 -13.00 -8.60
N MET A 114 5.26 -13.06 -7.55
CA MET A 114 6.15 -11.95 -7.20
C MET A 114 7.18 -11.70 -8.32
N GLY A 115 7.82 -12.77 -8.82
CA GLY A 115 8.78 -12.67 -9.93
C GLY A 115 8.13 -12.17 -11.23
N GLU A 116 6.96 -12.72 -11.60
CA GLU A 116 6.22 -12.27 -12.79
C GLU A 116 5.82 -10.80 -12.70
N LEU A 117 5.39 -10.34 -11.52
CA LEU A 117 5.07 -8.93 -11.27
C LEU A 117 6.29 -8.04 -11.49
N TRP A 118 7.47 -8.47 -11.01
CA TRP A 118 8.72 -7.75 -11.22
C TRP A 118 9.05 -7.61 -12.70
N GLU A 119 9.13 -8.73 -13.44
CA GLU A 119 9.46 -8.75 -14.86
C GLU A 119 8.51 -7.88 -15.69
N ARG A 120 7.21 -7.97 -15.43
CA ARG A 120 6.22 -7.12 -16.11
C ARG A 120 6.41 -5.64 -15.81
N THR A 121 6.70 -5.30 -14.55
CA THR A 121 6.94 -3.91 -14.15
C THR A 121 8.20 -3.36 -14.81
N GLU A 122 9.29 -4.13 -14.78
CA GLU A 122 10.56 -3.80 -15.43
C GLU A 122 10.36 -3.53 -16.94
N GLY A 123 9.67 -4.43 -17.66
CA GLY A 123 9.38 -4.23 -19.07
C GLY A 123 8.47 -3.04 -19.39
N ILE A 124 7.64 -2.57 -18.42
CA ILE A 124 6.86 -1.36 -18.60
C ILE A 124 7.73 -0.11 -18.46
N VAL A 125 8.68 -0.10 -17.52
CA VAL A 125 9.51 1.08 -17.24
C VAL A 125 10.77 1.15 -18.09
N GLU A 126 11.22 0.03 -18.68
CA GLU A 126 12.44 -0.06 -19.50
C GLU A 126 12.53 1.04 -20.58
N LYS A 127 11.40 1.37 -21.20
CA LYS A 127 11.34 2.42 -22.22
C LYS A 127 11.53 3.85 -21.66
N TRP A 128 11.63 4.01 -20.34
CA TRP A 128 11.84 5.29 -19.66
C TRP A 128 13.20 5.40 -18.97
N LEU A 129 13.95 4.30 -18.93
CA LEU A 129 15.30 4.21 -18.41
C LEU A 129 16.34 4.36 -19.54
#